data_92822858c57157b72264bfcb5bef7e1b
#
_entry.id   92822858c57157b72264bfcb5bef7e1b
#
_cell.length_a   1.000
_cell.length_b   1.000
_cell.length_c   1.000
_cell.angle_alpha   90.00
_cell.angle_beta   90.00
_cell.angle_gamma   90.00
#
_symmetry.space_group_name_H-M   'P 1'
#
loop_
_entity.id
_entity.type
_entity.pdbx_description
1 polymer ?
#
loop_
_entity_poly.entity_id
_entity_poly.type
_entity_poly.pdbx_seq_one_letter_code
_entity_poly.pdbx_strand_id
1 'polypeptide(L)'
;MGLRSFFIIFAPKLIKCMKLVRRTLQDMIEQHLFGGKAILLIGARQVGKSTLLEQVVKDRTEQILRLNCDEPEVREMLTNINSQQLRLLIGSHKIVLIDEAQRVTNVGLTLKLIVDNFPDVQLLVTGSSSLQLRDTINEPLTGRKWEYNLYPLSTGELVNEQGLLGLKQLLETRLIYGSYPDVLNHRDDARAVLSNLSGSYLYQDLLSLEGIRKPALLEKLLVALALQVGSEVSYNELAQTIGSDPKTVEKYIDLLEKCFVIFRLSAFSRNVRTELKKGRKVFFYDNGIRNAVLQNFTPLALRNDVGALWENFFISERMKHNHYKGNYAKSYFWRTTQQQEIDYIEECDGAFTAFEMKWNPKKASVSVPSPFKNGYALRQFVVVTPANYLEWTV
;
A
#
# COMPACT_ATOMS: atom_id res chain seq x y z
N MET A 1 -14.74 57.47 -33.83
CA MET A 1 -13.67 56.45 -33.69
C MET A 1 -13.77 55.87 -32.30
N GLY A 2 -14.43 54.72 -32.19
CA GLY A 2 -14.76 54.11 -30.90
C GLY A 2 -13.68 53.13 -30.44
N LEU A 3 -13.18 53.35 -29.25
CA LEU A 3 -12.34 52.41 -28.49
C LEU A 3 -13.23 51.26 -27.98
N ARG A 4 -13.05 50.07 -28.53
CA ARG A 4 -13.60 48.84 -27.99
C ARG A 4 -12.68 48.34 -26.85
N SER A 5 -13.15 48.47 -25.61
CA SER A 5 -12.54 47.85 -24.43
C SER A 5 -12.77 46.35 -24.47
N PHE A 6 -11.71 45.57 -24.64
CA PHE A 6 -11.76 44.12 -24.43
C PHE A 6 -11.75 43.86 -22.92
N PHE A 7 -12.90 43.52 -22.37
CA PHE A 7 -13.00 42.86 -21.05
C PHE A 7 -12.59 41.43 -21.19
N ILE A 8 -11.40 41.08 -20.75
CA ILE A 8 -11.01 39.67 -20.52
C ILE A 8 -11.68 39.28 -19.22
N ILE A 9 -12.81 38.56 -19.34
CA ILE A 9 -13.45 37.90 -18.21
C ILE A 9 -12.55 36.70 -17.80
N PHE A 10 -11.74 36.92 -16.77
CA PHE A 10 -11.13 35.82 -16.05
C PHE A 10 -12.26 35.00 -15.39
N ALA A 11 -12.62 33.86 -15.98
CA ALA A 11 -13.44 32.89 -15.29
C ALA A 11 -12.73 32.48 -13.99
N PRO A 12 -13.36 32.54 -12.82
CA PRO A 12 -12.75 32.08 -11.59
C PRO A 12 -12.42 30.59 -11.78
N LYS A 13 -11.13 30.24 -11.68
CA LYS A 13 -10.72 28.84 -11.53
C LYS A 13 -11.51 28.32 -10.33
N LEU A 14 -12.55 27.50 -10.58
CA LEU A 14 -13.24 26.74 -9.55
C LEU A 14 -12.13 25.99 -8.80
N ILE A 15 -11.89 26.36 -7.56
CA ILE A 15 -11.10 25.57 -6.62
C ILE A 15 -11.90 24.26 -6.50
N LYS A 16 -11.46 23.24 -7.23
CA LYS A 16 -12.08 21.92 -7.22
C LYS A 16 -11.83 21.39 -5.82
N CYS A 17 -12.86 21.44 -4.96
CA CYS A 17 -12.80 20.92 -3.61
C CYS A 17 -12.29 19.47 -3.70
N MET A 18 -11.22 19.14 -2.95
CA MET A 18 -10.66 17.79 -2.93
C MET A 18 -11.78 16.80 -2.64
N LYS A 19 -12.06 15.90 -3.58
CA LYS A 19 -13.13 14.93 -3.46
C LYS A 19 -12.66 13.79 -2.57
N LEU A 20 -13.28 13.65 -1.41
CA LEU A 20 -12.95 12.60 -0.45
C LEU A 20 -13.58 11.28 -0.93
N VAL A 21 -12.73 10.31 -1.27
CA VAL A 21 -13.16 8.96 -1.62
C VAL A 21 -13.41 8.17 -0.33
N ARG A 22 -14.62 7.61 -0.17
CA ARG A 22 -14.90 6.72 0.96
C ARG A 22 -14.02 5.48 0.91
N ARG A 23 -13.36 5.19 2.02
CA ARG A 23 -12.44 4.05 2.12
C ARG A 23 -13.19 2.80 2.57
N THR A 24 -12.88 1.66 1.97
CA THR A 24 -13.48 0.37 2.33
C THR A 24 -13.23 0.00 3.79
N LEU A 25 -12.07 0.34 4.33
CA LEU A 25 -11.74 0.07 5.74
C LEU A 25 -12.59 0.85 6.74
N GLN A 26 -13.27 1.94 6.32
CA GLN A 26 -14.07 2.74 7.25
C GLN A 26 -15.12 1.90 7.96
N ASP A 27 -15.92 1.15 7.21
CA ASP A 27 -16.99 0.32 7.76
C ASP A 27 -16.44 -0.78 8.68
N MET A 28 -15.30 -1.37 8.33
CA MET A 28 -14.63 -2.39 9.14
C MET A 28 -14.11 -1.81 10.46
N ILE A 29 -13.54 -0.61 10.44
CA ILE A 29 -13.07 0.09 11.63
C ILE A 29 -14.25 0.44 12.53
N GLU A 30 -15.33 1.01 11.96
CA GLU A 30 -16.54 1.40 12.71
C GLU A 30 -17.20 0.23 13.42
N GLN A 31 -17.20 -0.97 12.82
CA GLN A 31 -17.72 -2.19 13.45
C GLN A 31 -16.90 -2.67 14.66
N HIS A 32 -15.62 -2.31 14.74
CA HIS A 32 -14.73 -2.73 15.81
C HIS A 32 -14.50 -1.67 16.89
N LEU A 33 -15.14 -0.48 16.75
CA LEU A 33 -15.07 0.56 17.78
C LEU A 33 -15.67 0.07 19.11
N PHE A 34 -15.02 0.46 20.19
CA PHE A 34 -15.41 0.10 21.56
C PHE A 34 -15.47 -1.40 21.85
N GLY A 35 -14.77 -2.20 21.03
CA GLY A 35 -14.62 -3.65 21.22
C GLY A 35 -13.50 -4.04 22.19
N GLY A 36 -13.02 -3.13 23.06
CA GLY A 36 -11.99 -3.39 24.05
C GLY A 36 -10.57 -3.57 23.46
N LYS A 37 -10.35 -3.20 22.20
CA LYS A 37 -9.04 -3.31 21.52
C LYS A 37 -8.67 -1.98 20.86
N ALA A 38 -7.36 -1.71 20.80
CA ALA A 38 -6.83 -0.63 20.00
C ALA A 38 -7.04 -0.92 18.51
N ILE A 39 -7.29 0.11 17.72
CA ILE A 39 -7.32 0.05 16.26
C ILE A 39 -6.06 0.70 15.72
N LEU A 40 -5.24 -0.08 15.03
CA LEU A 40 -4.01 0.36 14.38
C LEU A 40 -4.23 0.46 12.88
N LEU A 41 -4.03 1.64 12.32
CA LEU A 41 -4.09 1.91 10.89
C LEU A 41 -2.69 2.18 10.36
N ILE A 42 -2.14 1.21 9.62
CA ILE A 42 -0.78 1.26 9.10
C ILE A 42 -0.84 1.38 7.57
N GLY A 43 0.12 2.03 6.96
CA GLY A 43 0.18 2.16 5.49
C GLY A 43 1.19 3.22 5.07
N ALA A 44 1.50 3.25 3.77
CA ALA A 44 2.43 4.23 3.22
C ALA A 44 2.05 5.67 3.62
N ARG A 45 3.02 6.57 3.54
CA ARG A 45 2.74 7.99 3.77
C ARG A 45 1.79 8.54 2.71
N GLN A 46 0.94 9.52 3.10
CA GLN A 46 -0.03 10.19 2.20
C GLN A 46 -1.09 9.29 1.54
N VAL A 47 -1.32 8.07 2.03
CA VAL A 47 -2.44 7.24 1.57
C VAL A 47 -3.78 7.62 2.22
N GLY A 48 -3.79 8.57 3.17
CA GLY A 48 -4.99 9.10 3.82
C GLY A 48 -5.35 8.44 5.15
N LYS A 49 -4.37 7.97 5.95
CA LYS A 49 -4.60 7.34 7.28
C LYS A 49 -5.32 8.27 8.26
N SER A 50 -4.74 9.44 8.52
CA SER A 50 -5.31 10.44 9.45
C SER A 50 -6.68 10.91 8.95
N THR A 51 -6.83 11.12 7.64
CA THR A 51 -8.11 11.47 7.01
C THR A 51 -9.16 10.39 7.25
N LEU A 52 -8.81 9.10 7.11
CA LEU A 52 -9.75 8.00 7.35
C LEU A 52 -10.19 7.97 8.81
N LEU A 53 -9.27 8.08 9.78
CA LEU A 53 -9.64 8.08 11.19
C LEU A 53 -10.49 9.30 11.57
N GLU A 54 -10.21 10.48 11.00
CA GLU A 54 -11.07 11.65 11.18
C GLU A 54 -12.48 11.43 10.60
N GLN A 55 -12.63 10.72 9.46
CA GLN A 55 -13.96 10.36 8.94
C GLN A 55 -14.68 9.37 9.85
N VAL A 56 -13.99 8.38 10.42
CA VAL A 56 -14.55 7.40 11.36
C VAL A 56 -15.12 8.08 12.61
N VAL A 57 -14.49 9.17 13.06
CA VAL A 57 -14.91 9.87 14.28
C VAL A 57 -15.74 11.13 14.04
N LYS A 58 -15.97 11.52 12.78
CA LYS A 58 -16.57 12.79 12.38
C LYS A 58 -17.96 13.03 12.99
N ASP A 59 -18.81 12.01 12.97
CA ASP A 59 -20.20 12.10 13.39
C ASP A 59 -20.40 11.54 14.84
N ARG A 60 -19.31 11.39 15.61
CA ARG A 60 -19.34 10.90 16.98
C ARG A 60 -19.64 12.03 17.94
N THR A 61 -20.44 11.71 18.95
CA THR A 61 -20.82 12.64 20.02
C THR A 61 -19.83 12.59 21.21
N GLU A 62 -19.00 11.55 21.26
CA GLU A 62 -18.01 11.34 22.29
C GLU A 62 -16.88 12.38 22.18
N GLN A 63 -16.34 12.80 23.32
CA GLN A 63 -15.18 13.69 23.36
C GLN A 63 -13.94 12.96 22.83
N ILE A 64 -13.22 13.61 21.93
CA ILE A 64 -12.07 13.05 21.22
C ILE A 64 -10.81 13.80 21.61
N LEU A 65 -9.83 13.08 22.14
CA LEU A 65 -8.47 13.58 22.38
C LEU A 65 -7.62 13.27 21.14
N ARG A 66 -7.06 14.31 20.51
CA ARG A 66 -6.17 14.20 19.35
C ARG A 66 -4.74 14.48 19.74
N LEU A 67 -3.86 13.53 19.49
CA LEU A 67 -2.43 13.58 19.83
C LEU A 67 -1.62 13.37 18.53
N ASN A 68 -1.06 14.44 17.98
CA ASN A 68 -0.20 14.39 16.81
C ASN A 68 1.26 14.26 17.24
N CYS A 69 1.87 13.11 17.00
CA CYS A 69 3.26 12.85 17.38
C CYS A 69 4.29 13.53 16.46
N ASP A 70 3.86 14.31 15.45
CA ASP A 70 4.75 15.24 14.76
C ASP A 70 5.14 16.43 15.67
N GLU A 71 4.36 16.73 16.69
CA GLU A 71 4.63 17.76 17.67
C GLU A 71 5.60 17.25 18.75
N PRO A 72 6.72 17.93 18.99
CA PRO A 72 7.71 17.51 20.00
C PRO A 72 7.14 17.35 21.41
N GLU A 73 6.26 18.25 21.82
CA GLU A 73 5.62 18.23 23.14
C GLU A 73 4.76 16.98 23.34
N VAL A 74 4.00 16.56 22.31
CA VAL A 74 3.19 15.34 22.37
C VAL A 74 4.09 14.10 22.46
N ARG A 75 5.20 14.06 21.71
CA ARG A 75 6.18 12.96 21.80
C ARG A 75 6.76 12.84 23.20
N GLU A 76 7.21 13.96 23.76
CA GLU A 76 7.79 14.01 25.10
C GLU A 76 6.77 13.56 26.16
N MET A 77 5.55 14.07 26.07
CA MET A 77 4.43 13.73 26.96
C MET A 77 4.11 12.24 26.94
N LEU A 78 4.11 11.59 25.76
CA LEU A 78 3.77 10.17 25.62
C LEU A 78 4.94 9.22 25.89
N THR A 79 6.18 9.73 25.92
CA THR A 79 7.38 8.91 26.15
C THR A 79 7.47 8.55 27.64
N ASN A 80 7.47 7.23 27.94
CA ASN A 80 7.57 6.69 29.30
C ASN A 80 6.48 7.20 30.27
N ILE A 81 5.32 7.58 29.77
CA ILE A 81 4.17 8.05 30.55
C ILE A 81 3.62 6.93 31.43
N ASN A 82 3.25 7.26 32.67
CA ASN A 82 2.62 6.30 33.61
C ASN A 82 1.08 6.40 33.60
N SER A 83 0.42 5.44 34.24
CA SER A 83 -1.06 5.36 34.26
C SER A 83 -1.74 6.54 34.94
N GLN A 84 -1.10 7.20 35.91
CA GLN A 84 -1.66 8.39 36.60
C GLN A 84 -1.62 9.60 35.66
N GLN A 85 -0.51 9.80 34.97
CA GLN A 85 -0.35 10.86 33.95
C GLN A 85 -1.31 10.62 32.78
N LEU A 86 -1.45 9.37 32.30
CA LEU A 86 -2.45 9.02 31.30
C LEU A 86 -3.87 9.35 31.73
N ARG A 87 -4.22 9.12 32.99
CA ARG A 87 -5.55 9.47 33.55
C ARG A 87 -5.82 10.97 33.49
N LEU A 88 -4.82 11.77 33.81
CA LEU A 88 -4.93 13.23 33.70
C LEU A 88 -5.02 13.70 32.26
N LEU A 89 -4.23 13.09 31.36
CA LEU A 89 -4.22 13.43 29.91
C LEU A 89 -5.53 13.05 29.22
N ILE A 90 -6.02 11.83 29.45
CA ILE A 90 -7.25 11.32 28.85
C ILE A 90 -8.49 12.02 29.44
N GLY A 91 -8.50 12.27 30.76
CA GLY A 91 -9.61 12.97 31.43
C GLY A 91 -10.96 12.29 31.13
N SER A 92 -11.90 13.04 30.56
CA SER A 92 -13.27 12.59 30.22
C SER A 92 -13.40 12.09 28.78
N HIS A 93 -12.33 12.12 27.96
CA HIS A 93 -12.39 11.71 26.58
C HIS A 93 -12.66 10.20 26.45
N LYS A 94 -13.50 9.83 25.49
CA LYS A 94 -13.87 8.44 25.19
C LYS A 94 -13.17 7.88 23.96
N ILE A 95 -12.59 8.75 23.14
CA ILE A 95 -11.80 8.37 21.98
C ILE A 95 -10.44 9.07 22.09
N VAL A 96 -9.36 8.30 21.95
CA VAL A 96 -7.98 8.81 21.87
C VAL A 96 -7.45 8.47 20.48
N LEU A 97 -7.13 9.49 19.69
CA LEU A 97 -6.53 9.38 18.37
C LEU A 97 -5.06 9.80 18.47
N ILE A 98 -4.16 8.86 18.20
CA ILE A 98 -2.70 9.10 18.17
C ILE A 98 -2.22 8.99 16.73
N ASP A 99 -1.78 10.10 16.15
CA ASP A 99 -1.27 10.15 14.79
C ASP A 99 0.27 10.07 14.77
N GLU A 100 0.82 9.35 13.78
CA GLU A 100 2.27 9.12 13.57
C GLU A 100 2.97 8.54 14.84
N ALA A 101 2.33 7.58 15.50
CA ALA A 101 2.72 7.00 16.78
C ALA A 101 4.16 6.41 16.78
N GLN A 102 4.72 6.00 15.65
CA GLN A 102 6.09 5.48 15.56
C GLN A 102 7.16 6.50 15.93
N ARG A 103 6.80 7.79 16.05
CA ARG A 103 7.72 8.85 16.50
C ARG A 103 7.93 8.89 18.02
N VAL A 104 7.10 8.18 18.77
CA VAL A 104 7.20 8.10 20.24
C VAL A 104 8.07 6.91 20.64
N THR A 105 9.07 7.15 21.46
CA THR A 105 9.92 6.10 22.01
C THR A 105 9.13 5.17 22.92
N ASN A 106 9.27 3.85 22.74
CA ASN A 106 8.56 2.82 23.52
C ASN A 106 7.03 2.94 23.47
N VAL A 107 6.48 3.46 22.35
CA VAL A 107 5.04 3.71 22.21
C VAL A 107 4.18 2.47 22.52
N GLY A 108 4.66 1.27 22.23
CA GLY A 108 3.92 0.03 22.52
C GLY A 108 3.53 -0.15 23.97
N LEU A 109 4.39 0.24 24.90
CA LEU A 109 4.07 0.21 26.34
C LEU A 109 3.02 1.26 26.70
N THR A 110 3.11 2.47 26.15
CA THR A 110 2.12 3.53 26.32
C THR A 110 0.74 3.10 25.83
N LEU A 111 0.68 2.53 24.61
CA LEU A 111 -0.59 2.03 24.03
C LEU A 111 -1.17 0.88 24.87
N LYS A 112 -0.33 -0.04 25.35
CA LYS A 112 -0.74 -1.13 26.24
C LYS A 112 -1.34 -0.58 27.53
N LEU A 113 -0.69 0.41 28.16
CA LEU A 113 -1.21 1.03 29.38
C LEU A 113 -2.59 1.67 29.17
N ILE A 114 -2.82 2.27 27.99
CA ILE A 114 -4.14 2.84 27.65
C ILE A 114 -5.18 1.71 27.54
N VAL A 115 -4.91 0.67 26.77
CA VAL A 115 -5.86 -0.44 26.57
C VAL A 115 -6.18 -1.18 27.86
N ASP A 116 -5.16 -1.45 28.70
CA ASP A 116 -5.32 -2.24 29.92
C ASP A 116 -5.98 -1.45 31.08
N ASN A 117 -5.78 -0.12 31.16
CA ASN A 117 -6.27 0.69 32.27
C ASN A 117 -7.51 1.55 31.97
N PHE A 118 -7.88 1.70 30.68
CA PHE A 118 -9.00 2.54 30.24
C PHE A 118 -9.93 1.76 29.28
N PRO A 119 -10.63 0.72 29.76
CA PRO A 119 -11.43 -0.17 28.89
C PRO A 119 -12.59 0.55 28.18
N ASP A 120 -13.07 1.67 28.71
CA ASP A 120 -14.12 2.49 28.12
C ASP A 120 -13.62 3.50 27.08
N VAL A 121 -12.30 3.52 26.83
CA VAL A 121 -11.67 4.45 25.89
C VAL A 121 -11.29 3.71 24.60
N GLN A 122 -11.81 4.17 23.49
CA GLN A 122 -11.39 3.66 22.18
C GLN A 122 -10.08 4.31 21.76
N LEU A 123 -9.06 3.49 21.58
CA LEU A 123 -7.76 3.92 21.09
C LEU A 123 -7.67 3.71 19.57
N LEU A 124 -7.41 4.80 18.83
CA LEU A 124 -7.16 4.83 17.38
C LEU A 124 -5.74 5.31 17.14
N VAL A 125 -4.96 4.57 16.39
CA VAL A 125 -3.53 4.85 16.19
C VAL A 125 -3.16 4.77 14.72
N THR A 126 -2.42 5.74 14.22
CA THR A 126 -1.81 5.65 12.88
C THR A 126 -0.30 5.48 12.94
N GLY A 127 0.26 4.89 11.86
CA GLY A 127 1.68 4.84 11.65
C GLY A 127 2.05 4.68 10.18
N SER A 128 3.11 5.38 9.74
CA SER A 128 3.54 5.39 8.33
C SER A 128 4.47 4.24 7.95
N SER A 129 5.18 3.62 8.92
CA SER A 129 6.00 2.45 8.67
C SER A 129 5.64 1.31 9.60
N SER A 130 5.61 0.12 9.05
CA SER A 130 5.35 -1.07 9.86
C SER A 130 6.54 -1.48 10.73
N LEU A 131 7.76 -1.02 10.41
CA LEU A 131 8.97 -1.50 11.07
C LEU A 131 9.04 -1.06 12.52
N GLN A 132 9.09 0.25 12.75
CA GLN A 132 9.22 0.77 14.12
C GLN A 132 7.96 0.54 14.93
N LEU A 133 6.79 0.68 14.30
CA LEU A 133 5.53 0.49 15.00
C LEU A 133 5.27 -1.00 15.30
N ARG A 134 5.46 -1.91 14.34
CA ARG A 134 5.21 -3.35 14.56
C ARG A 134 6.18 -3.96 15.55
N ASP A 135 7.47 -3.69 15.43
CA ASP A 135 8.48 -4.28 16.31
C ASP A 135 8.31 -3.79 17.77
N THR A 136 7.91 -2.52 17.97
CA THR A 136 7.66 -1.96 19.31
C THR A 136 6.27 -2.29 19.88
N ILE A 137 5.28 -2.56 19.02
CA ILE A 137 3.87 -2.76 19.43
C ILE A 137 3.48 -4.24 19.48
N ASN A 138 4.11 -5.12 18.68
CA ASN A 138 3.65 -6.50 18.56
C ASN A 138 3.62 -7.23 19.88
N GLU A 139 4.69 -7.22 20.65
CA GLU A 139 4.75 -7.90 21.94
C GLU A 139 3.79 -7.27 22.97
N PRO A 140 3.80 -5.94 23.22
CA PRO A 140 2.92 -5.33 24.20
C PRO A 140 1.42 -5.43 23.87
N LEU A 141 1.04 -5.38 22.59
CA LEU A 141 -0.36 -5.37 22.13
C LEU A 141 -0.87 -6.69 21.55
N THR A 142 -0.18 -7.81 21.80
CA THR A 142 -0.65 -9.13 21.39
C THR A 142 -2.05 -9.40 21.98
N GLY A 143 -3.02 -9.72 21.11
CA GLY A 143 -4.42 -9.94 21.50
C GLY A 143 -5.24 -8.67 21.81
N ARG A 144 -4.61 -7.48 21.89
CA ARG A 144 -5.19 -6.21 22.30
C ARG A 144 -5.43 -5.23 21.16
N LYS A 145 -5.22 -5.63 19.91
CA LYS A 145 -5.35 -4.75 18.74
C LYS A 145 -6.11 -5.38 17.59
N TRP A 146 -6.74 -4.52 16.80
CA TRP A 146 -7.09 -4.76 15.42
C TRP A 146 -6.08 -3.99 14.55
N GLU A 147 -5.50 -4.65 13.56
CA GLU A 147 -4.51 -4.04 12.67
C GLU A 147 -5.03 -4.02 11.24
N TYR A 148 -5.05 -2.83 10.64
CA TYR A 148 -5.50 -2.60 9.27
C TYR A 148 -4.39 -1.97 8.45
N ASN A 149 -4.21 -2.47 7.22
CA ASN A 149 -3.29 -1.88 6.26
C ASN A 149 -4.07 -1.03 5.24
N LEU A 150 -3.74 0.26 5.17
CA LEU A 150 -4.31 1.18 4.21
C LEU A 150 -3.37 1.35 3.02
N TYR A 151 -3.88 1.06 1.83
CA TYR A 151 -3.16 1.18 0.56
C TYR A 151 -3.57 2.43 -0.21
N PRO A 152 -2.83 2.83 -1.29
CA PRO A 152 -3.36 3.75 -2.29
C PRO A 152 -4.74 3.29 -2.77
N LEU A 153 -5.57 4.22 -3.26
CA LEU A 153 -6.97 3.94 -3.60
C LEU A 153 -7.12 2.71 -4.49
N SER A 154 -7.98 1.80 -4.07
CA SER A 154 -8.26 0.56 -4.80
C SER A 154 -9.29 0.77 -5.91
N THR A 155 -9.36 -0.17 -6.84
CA THR A 155 -10.39 -0.19 -7.88
C THR A 155 -11.79 -0.22 -7.27
N GLY A 156 -12.01 -1.03 -6.22
CA GLY A 156 -13.31 -1.11 -5.52
C GLY A 156 -13.73 0.21 -4.85
N GLU A 157 -12.78 0.97 -4.28
CA GLU A 157 -13.07 2.29 -3.71
C GLU A 157 -13.40 3.32 -4.80
N LEU A 158 -12.69 3.27 -5.92
CA LEU A 158 -12.88 4.21 -7.03
C LEU A 158 -14.16 3.93 -7.84
N VAL A 159 -14.63 2.68 -7.93
CA VAL A 159 -15.86 2.37 -8.66
C VAL A 159 -17.08 3.02 -8.02
N ASN A 160 -17.11 3.05 -6.70
CA ASN A 160 -18.21 3.68 -5.95
C ASN A 160 -18.29 5.19 -6.21
N GLU A 161 -17.16 5.81 -6.51
CA GLU A 161 -17.04 7.26 -6.72
C GLU A 161 -17.16 7.66 -8.20
N GLN A 162 -16.55 6.89 -9.11
CA GLN A 162 -16.42 7.24 -10.53
C GLN A 162 -17.36 6.45 -11.45
N GLY A 163 -17.93 5.36 -10.94
CA GLY A 163 -18.67 4.39 -11.75
C GLY A 163 -17.75 3.59 -12.68
N LEU A 164 -18.31 2.57 -13.32
CA LEU A 164 -17.54 1.67 -14.22
C LEU A 164 -16.94 2.40 -15.42
N LEU A 165 -17.67 3.35 -16.01
CA LEU A 165 -17.19 4.11 -17.16
C LEU A 165 -16.02 5.02 -16.79
N GLY A 166 -16.13 5.73 -15.67
CA GLY A 166 -15.06 6.57 -15.16
C GLY A 166 -13.78 5.78 -14.87
N LEU A 167 -13.90 4.56 -14.31
CA LEU A 167 -12.75 3.67 -14.08
C LEU A 167 -12.06 3.24 -15.37
N LYS A 168 -12.83 2.90 -16.41
CA LYS A 168 -12.24 2.54 -17.72
C LYS A 168 -11.45 3.70 -18.30
N GLN A 169 -11.98 4.94 -18.19
CA GLN A 169 -11.27 6.14 -18.64
C GLN A 169 -10.01 6.45 -17.80
N LEU A 170 -10.01 6.07 -16.51
CA LEU A 170 -8.89 6.28 -15.60
C LEU A 170 -7.80 5.21 -15.70
N LEU A 171 -8.04 4.09 -16.39
CA LEU A 171 -7.12 2.96 -16.37
C LEU A 171 -5.71 3.34 -16.83
N GLU A 172 -5.57 4.03 -17.97
CA GLU A 172 -4.26 4.47 -18.47
C GLU A 172 -3.58 5.46 -17.52
N THR A 173 -4.35 6.40 -16.96
CA THR A 173 -3.86 7.35 -15.96
C THR A 173 -3.32 6.62 -14.74
N ARG A 174 -4.04 5.61 -14.25
CA ARG A 174 -3.61 4.81 -13.10
C ARG A 174 -2.39 3.94 -13.38
N LEU A 175 -2.24 3.43 -14.60
CA LEU A 175 -1.05 2.69 -15.04
C LEU A 175 0.20 3.59 -15.07
N ILE A 176 0.04 4.87 -15.42
CA ILE A 176 1.16 5.83 -15.50
C ILE A 176 1.41 6.52 -14.17
N TYR A 177 0.36 7.05 -13.53
CA TYR A 177 0.47 7.94 -12.36
C TYR A 177 0.02 7.29 -11.03
N GLY A 178 -0.48 6.04 -11.09
CA GLY A 178 -0.89 5.32 -9.88
C GLY A 178 -2.23 5.78 -9.30
N SER A 179 -2.43 5.45 -8.03
CA SER A 179 -3.71 5.60 -7.32
C SER A 179 -3.58 6.29 -5.97
N TYR A 180 -2.52 7.06 -5.73
CA TYR A 180 -2.43 7.88 -4.53
C TYR A 180 -3.54 8.93 -4.52
N PRO A 181 -4.19 9.23 -3.36
CA PRO A 181 -5.29 10.17 -3.28
C PRO A 181 -4.94 11.55 -3.87
N ASP A 182 -3.78 12.08 -3.51
CA ASP A 182 -3.35 13.39 -3.97
C ASP A 182 -3.09 13.43 -5.48
N VAL A 183 -2.54 12.38 -6.05
CA VAL A 183 -2.33 12.23 -7.51
C VAL A 183 -3.66 12.25 -8.27
N LEU A 184 -4.66 11.52 -7.78
CA LEU A 184 -5.98 11.43 -8.43
C LEU A 184 -6.79 12.73 -8.27
N ASN A 185 -6.54 13.51 -7.21
CA ASN A 185 -7.16 14.82 -6.99
C ASN A 185 -6.51 15.93 -7.83
N HIS A 186 -5.21 15.82 -8.16
CA HIS A 186 -4.43 16.80 -8.90
C HIS A 186 -3.87 16.21 -10.19
N ARG A 187 -4.76 15.71 -11.06
CA ARG A 187 -4.37 14.98 -12.30
C ARG A 187 -3.54 15.83 -13.26
N ASP A 188 -3.80 17.12 -13.32
CA ASP A 188 -3.07 18.06 -14.18
C ASP A 188 -1.61 18.24 -13.70
N ASP A 189 -1.37 18.05 -12.39
CA ASP A 189 -0.08 18.17 -11.73
C ASP A 189 0.45 16.83 -11.21
N ALA A 190 -0.11 15.71 -11.68
CA ALA A 190 0.17 14.36 -11.16
C ALA A 190 1.67 14.02 -11.12
N ARG A 191 2.43 14.47 -12.13
CA ARG A 191 3.88 14.28 -12.19
C ARG A 191 4.61 15.04 -11.08
N ALA A 192 4.23 16.30 -10.79
CA ALA A 192 4.83 17.09 -9.73
C ALA A 192 4.50 16.49 -8.35
N VAL A 193 3.25 16.08 -8.14
CA VAL A 193 2.81 15.38 -6.91
C VAL A 193 3.64 14.12 -6.69
N LEU A 194 3.79 13.26 -7.71
CA LEU A 194 4.56 12.02 -7.61
C LEU A 194 6.06 12.28 -7.40
N SER A 195 6.63 13.30 -8.03
CA SER A 195 8.03 13.67 -7.84
C SER A 195 8.28 14.09 -6.39
N ASN A 196 7.37 14.85 -5.79
CA ASN A 196 7.44 15.21 -4.37
C ASN A 196 7.26 13.99 -3.46
N LEU A 197 6.33 13.09 -3.79
CA LEU A 197 6.04 11.88 -3.05
C LEU A 197 7.23 10.92 -3.04
N SER A 198 7.85 10.68 -4.20
CA SER A 198 8.99 9.79 -4.35
C SER A 198 10.30 10.40 -3.83
N GLY A 199 10.53 11.69 -4.06
CA GLY A 199 11.79 12.35 -3.70
C GLY A 199 11.90 12.72 -2.22
N SER A 200 10.87 13.40 -1.68
CA SER A 200 10.96 13.95 -0.32
C SER A 200 10.48 12.99 0.76
N TYR A 201 9.39 12.26 0.51
CA TYR A 201 8.74 11.47 1.55
C TYR A 201 9.20 10.03 1.58
N LEU A 202 9.27 9.37 0.42
CA LEU A 202 9.69 7.98 0.35
C LEU A 202 11.10 7.80 0.91
N TYR A 203 12.03 8.64 0.47
CA TYR A 203 13.40 8.58 0.94
C TYR A 203 13.56 9.02 2.39
N GLN A 204 12.85 10.05 2.85
CA GLN A 204 12.92 10.49 4.25
C GLN A 204 12.43 9.42 5.22
N ASP A 205 11.31 8.75 4.92
CA ASP A 205 10.80 7.67 5.77
C ASP A 205 11.78 6.48 5.79
N LEU A 206 12.32 6.11 4.63
CA LEU A 206 13.32 5.05 4.54
C LEU A 206 14.61 5.42 5.27
N LEU A 207 15.11 6.65 5.13
CA LEU A 207 16.34 7.12 5.76
C LEU A 207 16.19 7.31 7.28
N SER A 208 14.98 7.58 7.77
CA SER A 208 14.71 7.67 9.20
C SER A 208 14.73 6.30 9.90
N LEU A 209 14.67 5.21 9.12
CA LEU A 209 14.75 3.86 9.68
C LEU A 209 16.16 3.52 10.12
N GLU A 210 16.28 2.95 11.30
CA GLU A 210 17.57 2.46 11.81
C GLU A 210 18.13 1.39 10.86
N GLY A 211 19.39 1.58 10.44
CA GLY A 211 20.13 0.60 9.67
C GLY A 211 20.35 0.91 8.19
N ILE A 212 19.87 2.05 7.66
CA ILE A 212 20.31 2.53 6.34
C ILE A 212 21.58 3.36 6.51
N ARG A 213 22.71 2.72 6.24
CA ARG A 213 24.04 3.39 6.31
C ARG A 213 24.46 4.04 4.99
N LYS A 214 23.84 3.65 3.88
CA LYS A 214 24.23 4.07 2.52
C LYS A 214 22.98 4.40 1.69
N PRO A 215 22.44 5.62 1.78
CA PRO A 215 21.24 6.05 1.03
C PRO A 215 21.35 5.82 -0.48
N ALA A 216 22.49 6.14 -1.08
CA ALA A 216 22.72 5.96 -2.52
C ALA A 216 22.60 4.51 -3.01
N LEU A 217 22.88 3.51 -2.16
CA LEU A 217 22.65 2.10 -2.52
C LEU A 217 21.17 1.75 -2.51
N LEU A 218 20.38 2.33 -1.61
CA LEU A 218 18.93 2.14 -1.57
C LEU A 218 18.28 2.71 -2.83
N GLU A 219 18.71 3.89 -3.27
CA GLU A 219 18.23 4.50 -4.52
C GLU A 219 18.53 3.62 -5.74
N LYS A 220 19.79 3.15 -5.85
CA LYS A 220 20.18 2.23 -6.94
C LYS A 220 19.39 0.94 -6.90
N LEU A 221 19.16 0.36 -5.71
CA LEU A 221 18.35 -0.84 -5.55
C LEU A 221 16.91 -0.59 -5.99
N LEU A 222 16.30 0.53 -5.58
CA LEU A 222 14.94 0.86 -5.92
C LEU A 222 14.76 1.02 -7.45
N VAL A 223 15.72 1.68 -8.11
CA VAL A 223 15.77 1.78 -9.58
C VAL A 223 15.91 0.39 -10.23
N ALA A 224 16.81 -0.46 -9.75
CA ALA A 224 17.01 -1.80 -10.27
C ALA A 224 15.73 -2.66 -10.13
N LEU A 225 15.04 -2.59 -8.99
CA LEU A 225 13.76 -3.27 -8.76
C LEU A 225 12.64 -2.71 -9.65
N ALA A 226 12.61 -1.39 -9.87
CA ALA A 226 11.62 -0.75 -10.74
C ALA A 226 11.78 -1.15 -12.22
N LEU A 227 13.02 -1.38 -12.67
CA LEU A 227 13.31 -1.89 -14.02
C LEU A 227 12.92 -3.37 -14.18
N GLN A 228 12.97 -4.16 -13.10
CA GLN A 228 12.70 -5.60 -13.09
C GLN A 228 11.32 -5.95 -12.51
N VAL A 229 10.39 -4.98 -12.44
CA VAL A 229 9.06 -5.22 -11.89
C VAL A 229 8.37 -6.41 -12.57
N GLY A 230 7.80 -7.33 -11.76
CA GLY A 230 7.18 -8.57 -12.27
C GLY A 230 8.17 -9.67 -12.68
N SER A 231 9.48 -9.40 -12.68
CA SER A 231 10.50 -10.39 -12.95
C SER A 231 11.01 -11.06 -11.68
N GLU A 232 11.53 -12.28 -11.83
CA GLU A 232 12.20 -12.98 -10.74
C GLU A 232 13.53 -12.29 -10.40
N VAL A 233 13.75 -11.96 -9.14
CA VAL A 233 14.94 -11.22 -8.68
C VAL A 233 15.94 -12.14 -7.99
N SER A 234 17.22 -11.99 -8.32
CA SER A 234 18.35 -12.60 -7.66
C SER A 234 19.06 -11.57 -6.78
N TYR A 235 19.14 -11.83 -5.47
CA TYR A 235 19.84 -10.91 -4.55
C TYR A 235 21.33 -10.82 -4.85
N ASN A 236 21.94 -11.89 -5.38
CA ASN A 236 23.34 -11.86 -5.80
C ASN A 236 23.55 -10.95 -7.02
N GLU A 237 22.69 -11.04 -8.01
CA GLU A 237 22.72 -10.20 -9.20
C GLU A 237 22.45 -8.73 -8.87
N LEU A 238 21.42 -8.46 -8.06
CA LEU A 238 21.15 -7.11 -7.56
C LEU A 238 22.35 -6.54 -6.79
N ALA A 239 22.98 -7.33 -5.94
CA ALA A 239 24.15 -6.91 -5.18
C ALA A 239 25.32 -6.51 -6.09
N GLN A 240 25.59 -7.30 -7.13
CA GLN A 240 26.60 -6.96 -8.14
C GLN A 240 26.23 -5.66 -8.87
N THR A 241 24.98 -5.53 -9.30
CA THR A 241 24.49 -4.35 -10.04
C THR A 241 24.63 -3.06 -9.26
N ILE A 242 24.34 -3.08 -7.95
CA ILE A 242 24.39 -1.86 -7.12
C ILE A 242 25.73 -1.65 -6.40
N GLY A 243 26.66 -2.59 -6.50
CA GLY A 243 27.97 -2.55 -5.82
C GLY A 243 27.86 -2.79 -4.30
N SER A 244 27.12 -3.83 -3.89
CA SER A 244 26.88 -4.19 -2.50
C SER A 244 27.01 -5.70 -2.26
N ASP A 245 26.54 -6.18 -1.12
CA ASP A 245 26.44 -7.61 -0.79
C ASP A 245 24.98 -8.07 -0.71
N PRO A 246 24.70 -9.38 -0.92
CA PRO A 246 23.35 -9.91 -0.93
C PRO A 246 22.57 -9.74 0.38
N LYS A 247 23.24 -9.71 1.53
CA LYS A 247 22.59 -9.50 2.84
C LYS A 247 22.09 -8.06 2.98
N THR A 248 22.86 -7.10 2.49
CA THR A 248 22.44 -5.68 2.42
C THR A 248 21.26 -5.51 1.47
N VAL A 249 21.27 -6.19 0.31
CA VAL A 249 20.14 -6.19 -0.63
C VAL A 249 18.88 -6.74 0.04
N GLU A 250 18.96 -7.90 0.69
CA GLU A 250 17.85 -8.53 1.39
C GLU A 250 17.30 -7.59 2.47
N LYS A 251 18.16 -7.03 3.30
CA LYS A 251 17.77 -6.06 4.33
C LYS A 251 17.02 -4.86 3.74
N TYR A 252 17.52 -4.29 2.65
CA TYR A 252 16.89 -3.12 2.03
C TYR A 252 15.55 -3.46 1.36
N ILE A 253 15.43 -4.65 0.75
CA ILE A 253 14.16 -5.15 0.23
C ILE A 253 13.14 -5.31 1.36
N ASP A 254 13.54 -5.88 2.51
CA ASP A 254 12.68 -6.00 3.69
C ASP A 254 12.21 -4.63 4.20
N LEU A 255 13.10 -3.61 4.20
CA LEU A 255 12.74 -2.25 4.58
C LEU A 255 11.73 -1.62 3.61
N LEU A 256 11.97 -1.77 2.28
CA LEU A 256 11.05 -1.27 1.25
C LEU A 256 9.66 -1.92 1.36
N GLU A 257 9.59 -3.20 1.68
CA GLU A 257 8.35 -3.93 1.88
C GLU A 257 7.60 -3.43 3.13
N LYS A 258 8.32 -3.24 4.23
CA LYS A 258 7.77 -2.71 5.48
C LYS A 258 7.30 -1.24 5.38
N CYS A 259 7.83 -0.49 4.42
CA CYS A 259 7.38 0.88 4.11
C CYS A 259 6.28 0.93 3.05
N PHE A 260 5.71 -0.20 2.64
CA PHE A 260 4.65 -0.27 1.63
C PHE A 260 5.05 0.32 0.27
N VAL A 261 6.32 0.21 -0.10
CA VAL A 261 6.82 0.60 -1.43
C VAL A 261 6.66 -0.56 -2.40
N ILE A 262 7.14 -1.73 -1.98
CA ILE A 262 7.13 -2.98 -2.74
C ILE A 262 6.54 -4.11 -1.91
N PHE A 263 6.18 -5.20 -2.57
CA PHE A 263 5.92 -6.49 -1.93
C PHE A 263 6.51 -7.63 -2.76
N ARG A 264 6.77 -8.74 -2.10
CA ARG A 264 7.34 -9.94 -2.74
C ARG A 264 6.26 -10.97 -2.97
N LEU A 265 6.30 -11.59 -4.14
CA LEU A 265 5.51 -12.76 -4.48
C LEU A 265 6.46 -13.96 -4.59
N SER A 266 6.22 -14.99 -3.77
CA SER A 266 7.04 -16.20 -3.75
C SER A 266 6.60 -17.19 -4.82
N ALA A 267 7.53 -18.01 -5.30
CA ALA A 267 7.20 -19.13 -6.16
C ALA A 267 6.46 -20.21 -5.37
N PHE A 268 5.37 -20.73 -5.92
CA PHE A 268 4.66 -21.86 -5.34
C PHE A 268 5.47 -23.15 -5.45
N SER A 269 5.52 -23.91 -4.36
CA SER A 269 6.10 -25.25 -4.32
C SER A 269 5.39 -26.13 -3.28
N ARG A 270 5.20 -27.40 -3.58
CA ARG A 270 4.70 -28.38 -2.60
C ARG A 270 5.70 -28.67 -1.47
N ASN A 271 6.98 -28.46 -1.72
CA ASN A 271 8.03 -28.63 -0.72
C ASN A 271 8.45 -27.27 -0.15
N VAL A 272 8.05 -27.00 1.10
CA VAL A 272 8.36 -25.73 1.80
C VAL A 272 9.85 -25.39 1.77
N ARG A 273 10.76 -26.40 1.90
CA ARG A 273 12.20 -26.15 1.82
C ARG A 273 12.65 -25.71 0.43
N THR A 274 12.03 -26.23 -0.62
CA THR A 274 12.31 -25.85 -2.02
C THR A 274 11.69 -24.48 -2.33
N GLU A 275 10.52 -24.19 -1.81
CA GLU A 275 9.83 -22.92 -1.94
C GLU A 275 10.66 -21.78 -1.32
N LEU A 276 11.15 -21.93 -0.10
CA LEU A 276 12.00 -20.95 0.58
C LEU A 276 13.32 -20.64 -0.17
N LYS A 277 13.77 -21.55 -1.04
CA LYS A 277 14.99 -21.40 -1.85
C LYS A 277 14.73 -20.90 -3.28
N LYS A 278 13.46 -20.90 -3.73
CA LYS A 278 13.10 -20.44 -5.09
C LYS A 278 13.06 -18.92 -5.16
N GLY A 279 13.14 -18.40 -6.39
CA GLY A 279 13.12 -17.00 -6.67
C GLY A 279 11.86 -16.29 -6.18
N ARG A 280 11.95 -15.00 -6.11
CA ARG A 280 10.86 -14.10 -5.70
C ARG A 280 10.68 -13.06 -6.76
N LYS A 281 9.44 -12.78 -7.14
CA LYS A 281 9.08 -11.61 -7.93
C LYS A 281 8.84 -10.42 -7.02
N VAL A 282 9.20 -9.22 -7.48
CA VAL A 282 8.98 -7.98 -6.75
C VAL A 282 7.99 -7.12 -7.51
N PHE A 283 6.99 -6.62 -6.78
CA PHE A 283 5.94 -5.74 -7.27
C PHE A 283 5.88 -4.46 -6.44
N PHE A 284 5.44 -3.38 -7.05
CA PHE A 284 5.17 -2.11 -6.36
C PHE A 284 3.71 -2.06 -5.93
N TYR A 285 3.44 -1.53 -4.75
CA TYR A 285 2.07 -1.27 -4.30
C TYR A 285 1.33 -0.26 -5.18
N ASP A 286 2.09 0.56 -5.94
CA ASP A 286 1.54 1.57 -6.81
C ASP A 286 2.43 1.81 -8.05
N ASN A 287 1.81 1.80 -9.24
CA ASN A 287 2.54 2.03 -10.49
C ASN A 287 3.13 3.44 -10.59
N GLY A 288 2.46 4.45 -10.03
CA GLY A 288 2.92 5.83 -10.04
C GLY A 288 4.25 5.99 -9.30
N ILE A 289 4.39 5.33 -8.15
CA ILE A 289 5.65 5.30 -7.39
C ILE A 289 6.76 4.62 -8.21
N ARG A 290 6.48 3.47 -8.82
CA ARG A 290 7.43 2.78 -9.71
C ARG A 290 7.89 3.68 -10.85
N ASN A 291 6.96 4.36 -11.51
CA ASN A 291 7.25 5.24 -12.63
C ASN A 291 7.97 6.52 -12.19
N ALA A 292 7.66 7.03 -11.01
CA ALA A 292 8.35 8.19 -10.42
C ALA A 292 9.83 7.88 -10.10
N VAL A 293 10.11 6.68 -9.56
CA VAL A 293 11.49 6.20 -9.33
C VAL A 293 12.29 6.18 -10.64
N LEU A 294 11.69 5.79 -11.75
CA LEU A 294 12.31 5.78 -13.08
C LEU A 294 12.19 7.12 -13.82
N GLN A 295 11.48 8.10 -13.26
CA GLN A 295 11.13 9.36 -13.91
C GLN A 295 10.49 9.16 -15.30
N ASN A 296 9.77 8.06 -15.49
CA ASN A 296 9.17 7.68 -16.77
C ASN A 296 7.64 7.78 -16.72
N PHE A 297 7.11 8.88 -17.21
CA PHE A 297 5.67 9.17 -17.36
C PHE A 297 5.22 9.20 -18.82
N THR A 298 5.97 8.52 -19.68
CA THR A 298 5.64 8.43 -21.13
C THR A 298 4.28 7.77 -21.31
N PRO A 299 3.44 8.24 -22.26
CA PRO A 299 2.17 7.62 -22.62
C PRO A 299 2.31 6.14 -22.97
N LEU A 300 1.33 5.31 -22.63
CA LEU A 300 1.40 3.86 -22.80
C LEU A 300 1.70 3.42 -24.25
N ALA A 301 1.18 4.15 -25.25
CA ALA A 301 1.41 3.86 -26.66
C ALA A 301 2.89 3.94 -27.10
N LEU A 302 3.72 4.66 -26.34
CA LEU A 302 5.15 4.85 -26.60
C LEU A 302 6.05 4.03 -25.67
N ARG A 303 5.47 3.13 -24.85
CA ARG A 303 6.20 2.33 -23.87
C ARG A 303 6.35 0.88 -24.32
N ASN A 304 7.47 0.29 -23.97
CA ASN A 304 7.76 -1.14 -24.18
C ASN A 304 7.48 -2.01 -22.95
N ASP A 305 7.25 -1.41 -21.78
CA ASP A 305 7.05 -2.11 -20.50
C ASP A 305 5.57 -2.16 -20.06
N VAL A 306 4.61 -1.91 -20.96
CA VAL A 306 3.17 -1.88 -20.66
C VAL A 306 2.69 -3.22 -20.09
N GLY A 307 3.24 -4.35 -20.54
CA GLY A 307 2.92 -5.68 -20.00
C GLY A 307 3.27 -5.80 -18.52
N ALA A 308 4.48 -5.39 -18.14
CA ALA A 308 4.93 -5.40 -16.74
C ALA A 308 4.15 -4.42 -15.86
N LEU A 309 3.80 -3.22 -16.39
CA LEU A 309 2.92 -2.29 -15.68
C LEU A 309 1.53 -2.86 -15.45
N TRP A 310 0.98 -3.58 -16.44
CA TRP A 310 -0.32 -4.23 -16.35
C TRP A 310 -0.31 -5.35 -15.30
N GLU A 311 0.72 -6.19 -15.32
CA GLU A 311 0.91 -7.25 -14.33
C GLU A 311 1.02 -6.67 -12.91
N ASN A 312 1.87 -5.66 -12.71
CA ASN A 312 2.02 -4.99 -11.43
C ASN A 312 0.70 -4.36 -10.96
N PHE A 313 0.00 -3.67 -11.84
CA PHE A 313 -1.29 -3.05 -11.52
C PHE A 313 -2.32 -4.08 -11.08
N PHE A 314 -2.52 -5.14 -11.87
CA PHE A 314 -3.53 -6.15 -11.54
C PHE A 314 -3.21 -6.87 -10.24
N ILE A 315 -1.98 -7.32 -10.04
CA ILE A 315 -1.58 -8.04 -8.83
C ILE A 315 -1.71 -7.14 -7.59
N SER A 316 -1.31 -5.87 -7.68
CA SER A 316 -1.47 -4.93 -6.57
C SER A 316 -2.95 -4.65 -6.25
N GLU A 317 -3.81 -4.48 -7.27
CA GLU A 317 -5.24 -4.28 -7.07
C GLU A 317 -5.93 -5.54 -6.52
N ARG A 318 -5.55 -6.72 -7.00
CA ARG A 318 -6.06 -8.00 -6.48
C ARG A 318 -5.68 -8.23 -5.03
N MET A 319 -4.45 -7.90 -4.65
CA MET A 319 -3.97 -7.96 -3.27
C MET A 319 -4.79 -7.03 -2.36
N LYS A 320 -5.04 -5.76 -2.79
CA LYS A 320 -5.89 -4.82 -2.06
C LYS A 320 -7.33 -5.36 -1.91
N HIS A 321 -7.90 -5.87 -3.00
CA HIS A 321 -9.24 -6.48 -2.99
C HIS A 321 -9.32 -7.62 -1.97
N ASN A 322 -8.40 -8.58 -2.02
CA ASN A 322 -8.37 -9.71 -1.09
C ASN A 322 -8.24 -9.24 0.36
N HIS A 323 -7.37 -8.27 0.62
CA HIS A 323 -7.19 -7.72 1.96
C HIS A 323 -8.47 -7.05 2.49
N TYR A 324 -9.13 -6.22 1.68
CA TYR A 324 -10.34 -5.47 2.08
C TYR A 324 -11.59 -6.35 2.15
N LYS A 325 -11.64 -7.45 1.44
CA LYS A 325 -12.75 -8.43 1.52
C LYS A 325 -12.53 -9.52 2.59
N GLY A 326 -11.38 -9.49 3.28
CA GLY A 326 -11.04 -10.55 4.24
C GLY A 326 -10.80 -11.90 3.58
N ASN A 327 -10.38 -11.91 2.31
CA ASN A 327 -10.00 -13.14 1.62
C ASN A 327 -8.56 -13.50 1.99
N TYR A 328 -8.41 -14.58 2.78
CA TYR A 328 -7.12 -15.04 3.30
C TYR A 328 -6.40 -16.00 2.35
N ALA A 329 -6.69 -15.99 1.04
CA ALA A 329 -5.98 -16.79 0.06
C ALA A 329 -4.48 -16.46 0.08
N LYS A 330 -3.65 -17.48 0.03
CA LYS A 330 -2.21 -17.33 -0.11
C LYS A 330 -1.86 -17.09 -1.57
N SER A 331 -0.99 -16.13 -1.82
CA SER A 331 -0.64 -15.66 -3.15
C SER A 331 0.77 -16.07 -3.55
N TYR A 332 0.91 -16.56 -4.78
CA TYR A 332 2.18 -17.03 -5.34
C TYR A 332 2.23 -16.77 -6.85
N PHE A 333 3.39 -16.94 -7.46
CA PHE A 333 3.51 -17.26 -8.88
C PHE A 333 3.93 -18.72 -9.02
N TRP A 334 3.77 -19.28 -10.21
CA TRP A 334 4.20 -20.65 -10.46
C TRP A 334 5.09 -20.72 -11.70
N ARG A 335 6.20 -21.47 -11.59
CA ARG A 335 7.15 -21.64 -12.68
C ARG A 335 7.83 -23.01 -12.61
N THR A 336 8.10 -23.59 -13.78
CA THR A 336 8.86 -24.82 -13.92
C THR A 336 10.29 -24.54 -14.39
N THR A 337 11.16 -25.55 -14.24
CA THR A 337 12.52 -25.55 -14.80
C THR A 337 12.51 -25.44 -16.34
N GLN A 338 11.41 -25.84 -16.98
CA GLN A 338 11.19 -25.69 -18.44
C GLN A 338 10.63 -24.33 -18.84
N GLN A 339 10.63 -23.35 -17.95
CA GLN A 339 10.19 -21.97 -18.19
C GLN A 339 8.67 -21.82 -18.46
N GLN A 340 7.86 -22.83 -18.13
CA GLN A 340 6.42 -22.65 -18.10
C GLN A 340 6.04 -21.87 -16.87
N GLU A 341 5.18 -20.87 -17.00
CA GLU A 341 4.86 -19.93 -15.93
C GLU A 341 3.36 -19.64 -15.87
N ILE A 342 2.88 -19.33 -14.66
CA ILE A 342 1.61 -18.65 -14.39
C ILE A 342 1.94 -17.44 -13.56
N ASP A 343 1.53 -16.28 -14.02
CA ASP A 343 1.91 -14.98 -13.47
C ASP A 343 1.50 -14.84 -12.00
N TYR A 344 0.28 -15.27 -11.65
CA TYR A 344 -0.27 -15.16 -10.31
C TYR A 344 -1.24 -16.30 -10.00
N ILE A 345 -1.12 -16.89 -8.82
CA ILE A 345 -2.03 -17.93 -8.32
C ILE A 345 -2.45 -17.61 -6.89
N GLU A 346 -3.70 -17.91 -6.57
CA GLU A 346 -4.27 -17.84 -5.23
C GLU A 346 -4.62 -19.25 -4.75
N GLU A 347 -4.11 -19.62 -3.59
CA GLU A 347 -4.43 -20.89 -2.92
C GLU A 347 -5.39 -20.63 -1.77
N CYS A 348 -6.54 -21.26 -1.81
CA CYS A 348 -7.54 -21.24 -0.75
C CYS A 348 -8.06 -22.66 -0.54
N ASP A 349 -7.89 -23.20 0.68
CA ASP A 349 -8.34 -24.53 1.07
C ASP A 349 -7.84 -25.65 0.13
N GLY A 350 -6.60 -25.53 -0.34
CA GLY A 350 -5.95 -26.51 -1.21
C GLY A 350 -6.38 -26.47 -2.67
N ALA A 351 -7.25 -25.54 -3.06
CA ALA A 351 -7.64 -25.29 -4.44
C ALA A 351 -7.07 -23.97 -4.96
N PHE A 352 -6.79 -23.92 -6.26
CA PHE A 352 -6.10 -22.81 -6.90
C PHE A 352 -6.99 -22.05 -7.86
N THR A 353 -6.94 -20.71 -7.79
CA THR A 353 -7.35 -19.82 -8.87
C THR A 353 -6.09 -19.25 -9.49
N ALA A 354 -5.96 -19.38 -10.80
CA ALA A 354 -4.76 -18.99 -11.54
C ALA A 354 -5.08 -17.86 -12.51
N PHE A 355 -4.20 -16.88 -12.59
CA PHE A 355 -4.36 -15.68 -13.39
C PHE A 355 -3.15 -15.49 -14.32
N GLU A 356 -3.43 -15.19 -15.57
CA GLU A 356 -2.46 -14.83 -16.59
C GLU A 356 -2.78 -13.43 -17.10
N MET A 357 -1.86 -12.48 -17.04
CA MET A 357 -2.11 -11.09 -17.38
C MET A 357 -1.73 -10.76 -18.82
N LYS A 358 -2.67 -10.25 -19.60
CA LYS A 358 -2.45 -9.85 -21.00
C LYS A 358 -3.00 -8.44 -21.24
N TRP A 359 -2.10 -7.46 -21.43
CA TRP A 359 -2.51 -6.11 -21.82
C TRP A 359 -3.23 -6.09 -23.15
N ASN A 360 -2.70 -6.83 -24.15
CA ASN A 360 -3.30 -6.93 -25.47
C ASN A 360 -4.30 -8.08 -25.52
N PRO A 361 -5.63 -7.82 -25.68
CA PRO A 361 -6.64 -8.87 -25.75
C PRO A 361 -6.44 -9.88 -26.87
N LYS A 362 -5.79 -9.48 -27.98
CA LYS A 362 -5.46 -10.39 -29.09
C LYS A 362 -4.48 -11.50 -28.70
N LYS A 363 -3.74 -11.32 -27.60
CA LYS A 363 -2.83 -12.32 -27.02
C LYS A 363 -3.47 -13.10 -25.86
N ALA A 364 -4.78 -12.98 -25.65
CA ALA A 364 -5.49 -13.62 -24.54
C ALA A 364 -5.81 -15.11 -24.75
N SER A 365 -5.51 -15.68 -25.92
CA SER A 365 -5.64 -17.12 -26.16
C SER A 365 -4.47 -17.87 -25.52
N VAL A 366 -4.55 -18.07 -24.19
CA VAL A 366 -3.55 -18.78 -23.40
C VAL A 366 -4.23 -19.92 -22.67
N SER A 367 -3.61 -21.10 -22.68
CA SER A 367 -4.09 -22.25 -21.92
C SER A 367 -3.25 -22.47 -20.67
N VAL A 368 -3.88 -23.02 -19.63
CA VAL A 368 -3.16 -23.41 -18.43
C VAL A 368 -2.08 -24.44 -18.75
N PRO A 369 -0.85 -24.30 -18.25
CA PRO A 369 0.20 -25.30 -18.45
C PRO A 369 -0.22 -26.70 -17.96
N SER A 370 -0.03 -27.72 -18.79
CA SER A 370 -0.43 -29.11 -18.49
C SER A 370 0.14 -29.62 -17.14
N PRO A 371 1.42 -29.34 -16.78
CA PRO A 371 1.94 -29.78 -15.49
C PRO A 371 1.19 -29.17 -14.30
N PHE A 372 0.74 -27.92 -14.41
CA PHE A 372 -0.06 -27.28 -13.35
C PHE A 372 -1.46 -27.91 -13.30
N LYS A 373 -2.13 -28.01 -14.45
CA LYS A 373 -3.47 -28.58 -14.56
C LYS A 373 -3.56 -30.02 -14.01
N ASN A 374 -2.55 -30.82 -14.28
CA ASN A 374 -2.52 -32.25 -13.86
C ASN A 374 -1.99 -32.43 -12.42
N GLY A 375 -1.24 -31.45 -11.93
CA GLY A 375 -0.55 -31.53 -10.64
C GLY A 375 -1.31 -30.93 -9.46
N TYR A 376 -2.29 -30.07 -9.71
CA TYR A 376 -2.94 -29.27 -8.68
C TYR A 376 -4.45 -29.18 -8.88
N ALA A 377 -5.19 -28.98 -7.78
CA ALA A 377 -6.64 -28.79 -7.80
C ALA A 377 -6.99 -27.40 -8.32
N LEU A 378 -7.00 -27.24 -9.63
CA LEU A 378 -7.33 -25.98 -10.28
C LEU A 378 -8.84 -25.74 -10.26
N ARG A 379 -9.27 -24.68 -9.56
CA ARG A 379 -10.66 -24.21 -9.52
C ARG A 379 -10.99 -23.41 -10.78
N GLN A 380 -10.12 -22.49 -11.14
CA GLN A 380 -10.32 -21.61 -12.29
C GLN A 380 -8.99 -21.10 -12.86
N PHE A 381 -8.93 -20.95 -14.18
CA PHE A 381 -7.86 -20.25 -14.89
C PHE A 381 -8.45 -19.04 -15.62
N VAL A 382 -7.90 -17.87 -15.37
CA VAL A 382 -8.42 -16.60 -15.85
C VAL A 382 -7.34 -15.85 -16.63
N VAL A 383 -7.64 -15.48 -17.87
CA VAL A 383 -6.80 -14.54 -18.61
C VAL A 383 -7.34 -13.14 -18.39
N VAL A 384 -6.57 -12.33 -17.67
CA VAL A 384 -6.95 -10.98 -17.26
C VAL A 384 -6.50 -9.96 -18.30
N THR A 385 -7.46 -9.21 -18.80
CA THR A 385 -7.26 -8.14 -19.79
C THR A 385 -7.90 -6.84 -19.27
N PRO A 386 -7.65 -5.68 -19.92
CA PRO A 386 -8.35 -4.43 -19.60
C PRO A 386 -9.87 -4.52 -19.74
N ALA A 387 -10.41 -5.55 -20.42
CA ALA A 387 -11.85 -5.72 -20.59
C ALA A 387 -12.55 -6.35 -19.36
N ASN A 388 -11.86 -7.26 -18.63
CA ASN A 388 -12.46 -8.08 -17.58
C ASN A 388 -11.83 -7.94 -16.18
N TYR A 389 -10.78 -7.12 -15.99
CA TYR A 389 -10.09 -7.02 -14.70
C TYR A 389 -10.99 -6.57 -13.55
N LEU A 390 -12.03 -5.78 -13.85
CA LEU A 390 -12.97 -5.27 -12.84
C LEU A 390 -13.72 -6.40 -12.12
N GLU A 391 -13.96 -7.52 -12.78
CA GLU A 391 -14.61 -8.70 -12.18
C GLU A 391 -13.79 -9.29 -11.01
N TRP A 392 -12.52 -8.97 -10.94
CA TRP A 392 -11.58 -9.54 -9.99
C TRP A 392 -11.01 -8.52 -8.98
N THR A 393 -11.31 -7.23 -9.18
CA THR A 393 -10.71 -6.14 -8.37
C THR A 393 -11.76 -5.21 -7.72
N VAL A 394 -13.06 -5.46 -7.95
CA VAL A 394 -14.18 -4.69 -7.36
C VAL A 394 -14.90 -5.48 -6.25
#